data_b44f441c220d67112feb55bed845c719
#
_entry.id   b44f441c220d67112feb55bed845c719
#
_cell.length_a   1.000
_cell.length_b   1.000
_cell.length_c   1.000
_cell.angle_alpha   90.00
_cell.angle_beta   90.00
_cell.angle_gamma   90.00
#
_symmetry.space_group_name_H-M   'P 1'
#
loop_
_entity.id
_entity.type
_entity.pdbx_description
1 polymer ?
#
loop_
_entity_poly.entity_id
_entity_poly.type
_entity_poly.pdbx_seq_one_letter_code
_entity_poly.pdbx_strand_id
1 'polypeptide(L)'
;MQTPRRGWYLGFWGALSVYAAAFLIYSQAWAFAWDETFHLLAAQLILAGKKPYIDFCFPQSPLNAYWNAWWMSVWGQSWHVAHAFSALLTIGAVLLTADYFARRFPVPSWRLAGGVAVGLAAGLNARVFVFGPLAQAYGMCLFTLALAFRISVRAVGRSGWLLPGLAGLVAGAAAGSSLLSAAAVPVLLAWMCIYNRSGNRWLKSAAFTIGTAIAFVPVFRLFSLGPRQTWFNLVQYHVFFRELYWPETTRHDLEVLASWIDSGQALLLGLLALFGLLYVARRSGWAPALKAEFYLCAWLALALSAEAGRAHPTFPQYFLFIVPFVAILAGVGLYAISSRVLEPDRPLWPVLLVTALFALGLGETLYNRRDDIWWGRYKVLAAKIDQVTPPNARLYADEPIYFLTRRLPPPGFELSYSHKVNLPPAERARLHIITEAEVKQQVQSGSFATAFSCDDDEIDDLGLKSLYNQRADIGDCAIFWDLKAVGRPHP
;
A
#
# COMPACT_ATOMS: atom_id res chain seq x y z
N MET A 1 40.31 1.76 -13.29
CA MET A 1 39.05 1.35 -12.62
C MET A 1 39.24 -0.08 -12.15
N GLN A 2 39.33 -0.31 -10.84
CA GLN A 2 39.34 -1.68 -10.32
C GLN A 2 37.99 -2.30 -10.57
N THR A 3 37.93 -3.38 -11.34
CA THR A 3 36.70 -4.18 -11.51
C THR A 3 36.27 -4.73 -10.15
N PRO A 4 34.97 -4.62 -9.77
CA PRO A 4 34.50 -5.22 -8.52
C PRO A 4 34.84 -6.70 -8.51
N ARG A 5 35.35 -7.20 -7.38
CA ARG A 5 35.67 -8.62 -7.23
C ARG A 5 34.39 -9.46 -7.49
N ARG A 6 34.50 -10.52 -8.29
CA ARG A 6 33.39 -11.43 -8.65
C ARG A 6 32.52 -11.85 -7.43
N GLY A 7 33.15 -12.00 -6.28
CA GLY A 7 32.45 -12.33 -5.02
C GLY A 7 31.42 -11.27 -4.57
N TRP A 8 31.65 -9.97 -4.84
CA TRP A 8 30.68 -8.93 -4.50
C TRP A 8 29.42 -8.94 -5.36
N TYR A 9 29.54 -9.33 -6.64
CA TYR A 9 28.37 -9.54 -7.50
C TYR A 9 27.53 -10.72 -7.05
N LEU A 10 28.17 -11.85 -6.69
CA LEU A 10 27.49 -13.01 -6.15
C LEU A 10 26.83 -12.69 -4.80
N GLY A 11 27.52 -11.95 -3.92
CA GLY A 11 26.96 -11.48 -2.65
C GLY A 11 25.76 -10.56 -2.82
N PHE A 12 25.81 -9.61 -3.77
CA PHE A 12 24.72 -8.68 -4.07
C PHE A 12 23.46 -9.42 -4.53
N TRP A 13 23.57 -10.25 -5.56
CA TRP A 13 22.42 -10.99 -6.07
C TRP A 13 21.97 -12.08 -5.10
N GLY A 14 22.89 -12.76 -4.42
CA GLY A 14 22.56 -13.76 -3.41
C GLY A 14 21.73 -13.20 -2.27
N ALA A 15 22.14 -12.09 -1.67
CA ALA A 15 21.41 -11.44 -0.57
C ALA A 15 20.00 -10.98 -1.00
N LEU A 16 19.89 -10.36 -2.17
CA LEU A 16 18.60 -9.89 -2.68
C LEU A 16 17.67 -11.04 -3.12
N SER A 17 18.23 -12.15 -3.60
CA SER A 17 17.46 -13.37 -3.90
C SER A 17 16.93 -14.05 -2.65
N VAL A 18 17.73 -14.13 -1.58
CA VAL A 18 17.29 -14.66 -0.28
C VAL A 18 16.15 -13.79 0.29
N TYR A 19 16.33 -12.47 0.25
CA TYR A 19 15.25 -11.55 0.63
C TYR A 19 13.97 -11.80 -0.19
N ALA A 20 14.07 -11.86 -1.52
CA ALA A 20 12.93 -12.04 -2.40
C ALA A 20 12.20 -13.37 -2.12
N ALA A 21 12.95 -14.45 -1.89
CA ALA A 21 12.38 -15.75 -1.55
C ALA A 21 11.65 -15.71 -0.20
N ALA A 22 12.28 -15.15 0.85
CA ALA A 22 11.67 -15.02 2.17
C ALA A 22 10.39 -14.14 2.12
N PHE A 23 10.44 -13.05 1.36
CA PHE A 23 9.31 -12.14 1.19
C PHE A 23 8.14 -12.80 0.44
N LEU A 24 8.41 -13.58 -0.61
CA LEU A 24 7.39 -14.36 -1.32
C LEU A 24 6.77 -15.44 -0.41
N ILE A 25 7.58 -16.14 0.40
CA ILE A 25 7.05 -17.12 1.37
C ILE A 25 6.13 -16.42 2.37
N TYR A 26 6.57 -15.27 2.95
CA TYR A 26 5.75 -14.50 3.86
C TYR A 26 4.43 -14.07 3.20
N SER A 27 4.47 -13.59 1.97
CA SER A 27 3.29 -13.15 1.21
C SER A 27 2.24 -14.25 1.06
N GLN A 28 2.66 -15.51 0.93
CA GLN A 28 1.78 -16.65 0.69
C GLN A 28 1.27 -17.33 1.98
N ALA A 29 1.93 -17.10 3.10
CA ALA A 29 1.67 -17.82 4.35
C ALA A 29 1.03 -16.94 5.45
N TRP A 30 1.52 -15.71 5.66
CA TRP A 30 1.17 -14.91 6.85
C TRP A 30 0.69 -13.48 6.57
N ALA A 31 0.89 -12.98 5.35
CA ALA A 31 0.47 -11.62 5.03
C ALA A 31 -1.05 -11.50 5.06
N PHE A 32 -1.55 -10.57 5.88
CA PHE A 32 -2.96 -10.20 5.95
C PHE A 32 -3.10 -8.78 6.52
N ALA A 33 -4.05 -8.03 6.00
CA ALA A 33 -4.58 -6.84 6.64
C ALA A 33 -6.06 -6.69 6.25
N TRP A 34 -6.86 -6.20 7.21
CA TRP A 34 -8.29 -6.03 7.00
C TRP A 34 -8.61 -5.20 5.75
N ASP A 35 -7.92 -4.08 5.60
CA ASP A 35 -8.18 -3.15 4.49
C ASP A 35 -7.93 -3.74 3.09
N GLU A 36 -7.15 -4.83 2.94
CA GLU A 36 -6.97 -5.42 1.61
C GLU A 36 -8.24 -6.10 1.11
N THR A 37 -9.12 -6.53 2.02
CA THR A 37 -10.31 -7.31 1.69
C THR A 37 -11.28 -6.50 0.84
N PHE A 38 -11.51 -5.24 1.16
CA PHE A 38 -12.36 -4.39 0.33
C PHE A 38 -11.71 -3.99 -1.01
N HIS A 39 -10.38 -3.97 -1.12
CA HIS A 39 -9.70 -3.80 -2.41
C HIS A 39 -9.90 -5.03 -3.31
N LEU A 40 -9.85 -6.23 -2.74
CA LEU A 40 -10.12 -7.48 -3.45
C LEU A 40 -11.60 -7.59 -3.83
N LEU A 41 -12.51 -7.23 -2.93
CA LEU A 41 -13.94 -7.18 -3.20
C LEU A 41 -14.28 -6.17 -4.29
N ALA A 42 -13.68 -4.97 -4.28
CA ALA A 42 -13.85 -4.00 -5.35
C ALA A 42 -13.40 -4.56 -6.72
N ALA A 43 -12.30 -5.30 -6.75
CA ALA A 43 -11.85 -5.98 -7.98
C ALA A 43 -12.86 -7.04 -8.46
N GLN A 44 -13.43 -7.82 -7.56
CA GLN A 44 -14.50 -8.78 -7.86
C GLN A 44 -15.75 -8.08 -8.43
N LEU A 45 -16.15 -6.95 -7.84
CA LEU A 45 -17.27 -6.14 -8.33
C LEU A 45 -17.00 -5.58 -9.73
N ILE A 46 -15.76 -5.14 -10.00
CA ILE A 46 -15.35 -4.68 -11.34
C ILE A 46 -15.44 -5.82 -12.35
N LEU A 47 -15.02 -7.03 -12.00
CA LEU A 47 -15.16 -8.21 -12.87
C LEU A 47 -16.64 -8.57 -13.13
N ALA A 48 -17.52 -8.31 -12.18
CA ALA A 48 -18.97 -8.44 -12.36
C ALA A 48 -19.60 -7.30 -13.17
N GLY A 49 -18.78 -6.40 -13.75
CA GLY A 49 -19.22 -5.29 -14.60
C GLY A 49 -19.61 -4.00 -13.86
N LYS A 50 -19.46 -3.96 -12.55
CA LYS A 50 -19.73 -2.76 -11.74
C LYS A 50 -18.59 -1.75 -11.84
N LYS A 51 -18.91 -0.47 -11.73
CA LYS A 51 -17.95 0.64 -11.79
C LYS A 51 -17.78 1.24 -10.40
N PRO A 52 -16.52 1.37 -9.90
CA PRO A 52 -16.24 2.04 -8.63
C PRO A 52 -16.91 3.42 -8.59
N TYR A 53 -17.40 3.83 -7.43
CA TYR A 53 -18.10 5.09 -7.16
C TYR A 53 -19.51 5.18 -7.77
N ILE A 54 -19.69 4.65 -9.00
CA ILE A 54 -20.93 4.78 -9.75
C ILE A 54 -21.95 3.71 -9.34
N ASP A 55 -21.49 2.48 -9.11
CA ASP A 55 -22.34 1.33 -8.81
C ASP A 55 -22.13 0.81 -7.37
N PHE A 56 -21.07 1.27 -6.66
CA PHE A 56 -20.79 0.96 -5.26
C PHE A 56 -19.85 1.99 -4.62
N CYS A 57 -19.94 2.15 -3.30
CA CYS A 57 -19.06 3.02 -2.51
C CYS A 57 -17.66 2.39 -2.44
N PHE A 58 -16.63 3.15 -2.82
CA PHE A 58 -15.23 2.72 -2.76
C PHE A 58 -14.30 3.92 -2.55
N PRO A 59 -14.11 4.41 -1.31
CA PRO A 59 -13.33 5.62 -1.04
C PRO A 59 -11.82 5.39 -1.14
N GLN A 60 -11.37 4.91 -2.29
CA GLN A 60 -9.96 4.71 -2.63
C GLN A 60 -9.70 5.09 -4.08
N SER A 61 -8.45 5.39 -4.42
CA SER A 61 -8.05 5.59 -5.82
C SER A 61 -8.26 4.30 -6.64
N PRO A 62 -8.80 4.38 -7.86
CA PRO A 62 -9.35 3.19 -8.52
C PRO A 62 -8.31 2.31 -9.25
N LEU A 63 -7.08 2.85 -9.53
CA LEU A 63 -6.12 2.09 -10.35
C LEU A 63 -5.71 0.77 -9.73
N ASN A 64 -5.55 0.71 -8.39
CA ASN A 64 -5.23 -0.54 -7.71
C ASN A 64 -6.36 -1.57 -7.82
N ALA A 65 -7.63 -1.15 -7.72
CA ALA A 65 -8.76 -2.04 -7.91
C ALA A 65 -8.85 -2.56 -9.36
N TYR A 66 -8.61 -1.71 -10.37
CA TYR A 66 -8.50 -2.13 -11.77
C TYR A 66 -7.32 -3.05 -12.02
N TRP A 67 -6.17 -2.81 -11.38
CA TRP A 67 -5.02 -3.70 -11.42
C TRP A 67 -5.36 -5.08 -10.87
N ASN A 68 -6.01 -5.12 -9.71
CA ASN A 68 -6.45 -6.37 -9.11
C ASN A 68 -7.49 -7.09 -9.99
N ALA A 69 -8.45 -6.39 -10.55
CA ALA A 69 -9.42 -6.95 -11.48
C ALA A 69 -8.76 -7.51 -12.74
N TRP A 70 -7.74 -6.83 -13.28
CA TRP A 70 -7.03 -7.31 -14.47
C TRP A 70 -6.36 -8.65 -14.24
N TRP A 71 -5.55 -8.83 -13.19
CA TRP A 71 -4.91 -10.12 -12.96
C TRP A 71 -5.94 -11.20 -12.57
N MET A 72 -7.00 -10.85 -11.84
CA MET A 72 -8.10 -11.79 -11.54
C MET A 72 -8.80 -12.28 -12.80
N SER A 73 -8.91 -11.46 -13.84
CA SER A 73 -9.48 -11.87 -15.13
C SER A 73 -8.61 -12.89 -15.86
N VAL A 74 -7.31 -12.92 -15.63
CA VAL A 74 -6.34 -13.80 -16.32
C VAL A 74 -6.08 -15.07 -15.53
N TRP A 75 -5.84 -14.97 -14.20
CA TRP A 75 -5.43 -16.09 -13.34
C TRP A 75 -6.51 -16.56 -12.36
N GLY A 76 -7.68 -15.95 -12.43
CA GLY A 76 -8.78 -16.26 -11.51
C GLY A 76 -8.69 -15.52 -10.17
N GLN A 77 -9.80 -15.54 -9.45
CA GLN A 77 -9.95 -14.88 -8.16
C GLN A 77 -9.22 -15.68 -7.07
N SER A 78 -8.12 -15.11 -6.57
CA SER A 78 -7.30 -15.74 -5.55
C SER A 78 -6.46 -14.68 -4.81
N TRP A 79 -6.52 -14.63 -3.49
CA TRP A 79 -5.65 -13.76 -2.69
C TRP A 79 -4.17 -14.14 -2.84
N HIS A 80 -3.85 -15.43 -3.06
CA HIS A 80 -2.48 -15.87 -3.30
C HIS A 80 -1.87 -15.22 -4.55
N VAL A 81 -2.65 -15.11 -5.63
CA VAL A 81 -2.20 -14.45 -6.87
C VAL A 81 -2.04 -12.95 -6.62
N ALA A 82 -2.97 -12.31 -5.90
CA ALA A 82 -2.87 -10.90 -5.53
C ALA A 82 -1.58 -10.60 -4.78
N HIS A 83 -1.30 -11.39 -3.74
CA HIS A 83 -0.09 -11.27 -2.96
C HIS A 83 1.17 -11.51 -3.77
N ALA A 84 1.18 -12.51 -4.67
CA ALA A 84 2.32 -12.75 -5.53
C ALA A 84 2.64 -11.53 -6.41
N PHE A 85 1.63 -10.91 -7.03
CA PHE A 85 1.82 -9.71 -7.86
C PHE A 85 2.27 -8.50 -7.02
N SER A 86 1.65 -8.27 -5.87
CA SER A 86 2.06 -7.18 -4.97
C SER A 86 3.48 -7.38 -4.44
N ALA A 87 3.83 -8.60 -4.07
CA ALA A 87 5.18 -8.96 -3.63
C ALA A 87 6.21 -8.76 -4.74
N LEU A 88 5.94 -9.16 -5.98
CA LEU A 88 6.84 -8.94 -7.12
C LEU A 88 7.07 -7.46 -7.38
N LEU A 89 6.03 -6.62 -7.28
CA LEU A 89 6.17 -5.16 -7.40
C LEU A 89 7.04 -4.59 -6.27
N THR A 90 6.83 -5.02 -5.03
CA THR A 90 7.63 -4.58 -3.88
C THR A 90 9.08 -5.02 -4.01
N ILE A 91 9.34 -6.28 -4.40
CA ILE A 91 10.70 -6.76 -4.71
C ILE A 91 11.31 -5.89 -5.81
N GLY A 92 10.55 -5.59 -6.86
CA GLY A 92 10.99 -4.69 -7.94
C GLY A 92 11.41 -3.31 -7.43
N ALA A 93 10.66 -2.72 -6.49
CA ALA A 93 11.00 -1.45 -5.84
C ALA A 93 12.34 -1.55 -5.07
N VAL A 94 12.51 -2.59 -4.28
CA VAL A 94 13.74 -2.86 -3.53
C VAL A 94 14.94 -3.03 -4.46
N LEU A 95 14.78 -3.81 -5.54
CA LEU A 95 15.83 -4.02 -6.55
C LEU A 95 16.19 -2.73 -7.27
N LEU A 96 15.20 -1.91 -7.66
CA LEU A 96 15.43 -0.59 -8.29
C LEU A 96 16.20 0.35 -7.37
N THR A 97 15.90 0.32 -6.08
CA THR A 97 16.54 1.13 -5.04
C THR A 97 17.99 0.69 -4.81
N ALA A 98 18.23 -0.60 -4.64
CA ALA A 98 19.54 -1.20 -4.48
C ALA A 98 20.44 -0.96 -5.73
N ASP A 99 19.92 -1.20 -6.94
CA ASP A 99 20.61 -0.99 -8.21
C ASP A 99 20.94 0.50 -8.44
N TYR A 100 20.04 1.42 -8.04
CA TYR A 100 20.35 2.84 -8.09
C TYR A 100 21.61 3.16 -7.30
N PHE A 101 21.67 2.77 -6.04
CA PHE A 101 22.83 3.02 -5.19
C PHE A 101 24.09 2.36 -5.76
N ALA A 102 24.01 1.08 -6.13
CA ALA A 102 25.13 0.34 -6.69
C ALA A 102 25.71 0.98 -7.95
N ARG A 103 24.90 1.62 -8.79
CA ARG A 103 25.38 2.28 -10.02
C ARG A 103 25.81 3.72 -9.83
N ARG A 104 25.19 4.44 -8.88
CA ARG A 104 25.35 5.90 -8.77
C ARG A 104 26.29 6.32 -7.66
N PHE A 105 26.51 5.47 -6.65
CA PHE A 105 27.38 5.82 -5.55
C PHE A 105 28.83 6.06 -6.04
N PRO A 106 29.47 7.19 -5.67
CA PRO A 106 30.73 7.61 -6.30
C PRO A 106 31.95 6.80 -5.82
N VAL A 107 31.85 6.09 -4.67
CA VAL A 107 32.97 5.30 -4.10
C VAL A 107 32.89 3.85 -4.59
N PRO A 108 33.80 3.41 -5.49
CA PRO A 108 33.68 2.11 -6.15
C PRO A 108 33.66 0.91 -5.21
N SER A 109 34.47 0.92 -4.13
CA SER A 109 34.54 -0.15 -3.13
C SER A 109 33.22 -0.34 -2.37
N TRP A 110 32.39 0.69 -2.29
CA TRP A 110 31.10 0.69 -1.60
C TRP A 110 29.88 0.48 -2.49
N ARG A 111 30.01 0.47 -3.80
CA ARG A 111 28.85 0.41 -4.72
C ARG A 111 27.96 -0.80 -4.47
N LEU A 112 28.53 -2.00 -4.56
CA LEU A 112 27.75 -3.23 -4.42
C LEU A 112 27.36 -3.49 -2.96
N ALA A 113 28.31 -3.34 -2.03
CA ALA A 113 28.04 -3.52 -0.60
C ALA A 113 27.00 -2.54 -0.06
N GLY A 114 27.12 -1.25 -0.43
CA GLY A 114 26.13 -0.23 -0.10
C GLY A 114 24.80 -0.48 -0.77
N GLY A 115 24.80 -1.00 -2.01
CA GLY A 115 23.59 -1.42 -2.70
C GLY A 115 22.85 -2.56 -1.95
N VAL A 116 23.59 -3.55 -1.41
CA VAL A 116 23.01 -4.58 -0.52
C VAL A 116 22.42 -3.95 0.73
N ALA A 117 23.19 -3.09 1.41
CA ALA A 117 22.71 -2.42 2.63
C ALA A 117 21.42 -1.62 2.38
N VAL A 118 21.38 -0.84 1.30
CA VAL A 118 20.22 -0.04 0.90
C VAL A 118 19.03 -0.93 0.54
N GLY A 119 19.25 -1.97 -0.24
CA GLY A 119 18.20 -2.92 -0.61
C GLY A 119 17.63 -3.66 0.60
N LEU A 120 18.49 -4.17 1.49
CA LEU A 120 18.04 -4.87 2.69
C LEU A 120 17.44 -3.92 3.73
N ALA A 121 17.96 -2.69 3.90
CA ALA A 121 17.33 -1.70 4.76
C ALA A 121 15.92 -1.32 4.27
N ALA A 122 15.72 -1.22 2.95
CA ALA A 122 14.40 -0.99 2.38
C ALA A 122 13.49 -2.22 2.48
N GLY A 123 14.01 -3.41 2.14
CA GLY A 123 13.22 -4.64 2.07
C GLY A 123 12.89 -5.24 3.43
N LEU A 124 13.80 -5.19 4.40
CA LEU A 124 13.60 -5.67 5.78
C LEU A 124 12.97 -4.60 6.68
N ASN A 125 12.68 -3.40 6.15
CA ASN A 125 11.86 -2.43 6.88
C ASN A 125 10.51 -3.06 7.20
N ALA A 126 10.11 -3.07 8.47
CA ALA A 126 8.93 -3.78 8.94
C ALA A 126 7.65 -3.35 8.21
N ARG A 127 7.50 -2.05 7.90
CA ARG A 127 6.32 -1.55 7.16
C ARG A 127 6.30 -2.04 5.72
N VAL A 128 7.45 -2.02 5.03
CA VAL A 128 7.57 -2.54 3.65
C VAL A 128 7.35 -4.05 3.63
N PHE A 129 7.91 -4.78 4.59
CA PHE A 129 7.79 -6.24 4.64
C PHE A 129 6.37 -6.69 4.94
N VAL A 130 5.70 -6.04 5.89
CA VAL A 130 4.34 -6.42 6.31
C VAL A 130 3.28 -5.99 5.29
N PHE A 131 3.35 -4.75 4.79
CA PHE A 131 2.30 -4.18 3.95
C PHE A 131 2.57 -4.26 2.45
N GLY A 132 3.83 -4.41 2.04
CA GLY A 132 4.20 -4.48 0.62
C GLY A 132 3.60 -5.64 -0.18
N PRO A 133 3.37 -6.84 0.40
CA PRO A 133 2.81 -7.97 -0.34
C PRO A 133 1.28 -7.99 -0.40
N LEU A 134 0.60 -7.09 0.32
CA LEU A 134 -0.86 -7.05 0.38
C LEU A 134 -1.48 -6.55 -0.94
N ALA A 135 -2.72 -6.94 -1.20
CA ALA A 135 -3.47 -6.52 -2.39
C ALA A 135 -3.90 -5.04 -2.40
N GLN A 136 -3.46 -4.28 -1.40
CA GLN A 136 -3.60 -2.83 -1.33
C GLN A 136 -2.65 -2.13 -2.34
N ALA A 137 -2.77 -0.80 -2.44
CA ALA A 137 -1.97 0.00 -3.38
C ALA A 137 -0.46 0.07 -3.04
N TYR A 138 -0.02 -0.48 -1.90
CA TYR A 138 1.34 -0.26 -1.38
C TYR A 138 2.44 -0.79 -2.30
N GLY A 139 2.37 -2.05 -2.72
CA GLY A 139 3.36 -2.65 -3.61
C GLY A 139 3.44 -1.92 -4.95
N MET A 140 2.28 -1.55 -5.51
CA MET A 140 2.19 -0.80 -6.76
C MET A 140 2.78 0.61 -6.63
N CYS A 141 2.46 1.33 -5.56
CA CYS A 141 3.02 2.66 -5.31
C CYS A 141 4.53 2.63 -5.07
N LEU A 142 5.03 1.68 -4.26
CA LEU A 142 6.47 1.51 -4.03
C LEU A 142 7.22 1.32 -5.34
N PHE A 143 6.74 0.40 -6.18
CA PHE A 143 7.38 0.11 -7.46
C PHE A 143 7.34 1.31 -8.40
N THR A 144 6.16 1.90 -8.57
CA THR A 144 5.99 3.02 -9.50
C THR A 144 6.72 4.28 -9.05
N LEU A 145 6.77 4.58 -7.75
CA LEU A 145 7.58 5.68 -7.20
C LEU A 145 9.09 5.47 -7.43
N ALA A 146 9.61 4.28 -7.12
CA ALA A 146 11.02 3.95 -7.38
C ALA A 146 11.35 3.99 -8.86
N LEU A 147 10.46 3.52 -9.73
CA LEU A 147 10.63 3.55 -11.18
C LEU A 147 10.55 4.97 -11.73
N ALA A 148 9.57 5.78 -11.30
CA ALA A 148 9.43 7.18 -11.70
C ALA A 148 10.67 7.99 -11.30
N PHE A 149 11.20 7.81 -10.10
CA PHE A 149 12.47 8.38 -9.67
C PHE A 149 13.62 8.01 -10.62
N ARG A 150 13.77 6.72 -10.93
CA ARG A 150 14.83 6.21 -11.83
C ARG A 150 14.74 6.78 -13.24
N ILE A 151 13.53 6.86 -13.79
CA ILE A 151 13.29 7.41 -15.12
C ILE A 151 13.58 8.91 -15.10
N SER A 152 13.13 9.67 -14.10
CA SER A 152 13.35 11.11 -13.95
C SER A 152 14.83 11.44 -13.88
N VAL A 153 15.63 10.71 -13.10
CA VAL A 153 17.09 10.86 -13.02
C VAL A 153 17.75 10.67 -14.39
N ARG A 154 17.27 9.74 -15.21
CA ARG A 154 17.78 9.54 -16.57
C ARG A 154 17.30 10.61 -17.53
N ALA A 155 16.05 11.06 -17.40
CA ALA A 155 15.41 12.01 -18.30
C ALA A 155 16.09 13.38 -18.32
N VAL A 156 16.58 13.89 -17.19
CA VAL A 156 17.24 15.20 -17.13
C VAL A 156 18.56 15.27 -17.89
N GLY A 157 19.23 14.14 -18.08
CA GLY A 157 20.50 14.06 -18.81
C GLY A 157 20.37 13.67 -20.29
N ARG A 158 19.16 13.41 -20.80
CA ARG A 158 18.91 13.03 -22.21
C ARG A 158 18.01 14.05 -22.89
N SER A 159 18.24 14.30 -24.17
CA SER A 159 17.32 15.06 -25.02
C SER A 159 16.08 14.21 -25.35
N GLY A 160 14.95 14.86 -25.60
CA GLY A 160 13.70 14.18 -25.98
C GLY A 160 12.64 14.17 -24.88
N TRP A 161 11.44 13.84 -25.29
CA TRP A 161 10.21 13.91 -24.48
C TRP A 161 9.74 12.56 -23.93
N LEU A 162 10.19 11.44 -24.51
CA LEU A 162 9.69 10.09 -24.18
C LEU A 162 9.95 9.71 -22.73
N LEU A 163 11.21 9.86 -22.24
CA LEU A 163 11.52 9.52 -20.85
C LEU A 163 10.79 10.41 -19.84
N PRO A 164 10.70 11.75 -20.02
CA PRO A 164 9.81 12.57 -19.18
C PRO A 164 8.36 12.14 -19.21
N GLY A 165 7.80 11.81 -20.39
CA GLY A 165 6.43 11.31 -20.51
C GLY A 165 6.21 9.99 -19.75
N LEU A 166 7.14 9.05 -19.90
CA LEU A 166 7.11 7.79 -19.12
C LEU A 166 7.26 8.03 -17.61
N ALA A 167 8.13 8.97 -17.19
CA ALA A 167 8.24 9.31 -15.78
C ALA A 167 6.92 9.85 -15.21
N GLY A 168 6.26 10.75 -15.97
CA GLY A 168 4.96 11.28 -15.61
C GLY A 168 3.86 10.21 -15.56
N LEU A 169 3.81 9.32 -16.57
CA LEU A 169 2.87 8.20 -16.60
C LEU A 169 3.00 7.30 -15.36
N VAL A 170 4.24 6.94 -15.01
CA VAL A 170 4.52 6.06 -13.87
C VAL A 170 4.27 6.76 -12.54
N ALA A 171 4.62 8.06 -12.42
CA ALA A 171 4.31 8.87 -11.23
C ALA A 171 2.79 9.07 -11.08
N GLY A 172 2.09 9.30 -12.19
CA GLY A 172 0.63 9.38 -12.21
C GLY A 172 -0.05 8.06 -11.84
N ALA A 173 0.53 6.92 -12.26
CA ALA A 173 0.03 5.61 -11.86
C ALA A 173 0.17 5.37 -10.34
N ALA A 174 1.25 5.83 -9.71
CA ALA A 174 1.34 5.83 -8.25
C ALA A 174 0.19 6.63 -7.62
N ALA A 175 0.03 7.91 -8.02
CA ALA A 175 -1.01 8.80 -7.49
C ALA A 175 -2.44 8.29 -7.75
N GLY A 176 -2.68 7.69 -8.92
CA GLY A 176 -3.96 7.07 -9.26
C GLY A 176 -4.23 5.75 -8.55
N SER A 177 -3.21 5.14 -7.93
CA SER A 177 -3.35 3.95 -7.08
C SER A 177 -3.55 4.31 -5.61
N SER A 178 -2.90 5.38 -5.13
CA SER A 178 -3.10 5.95 -3.79
C SER A 178 -2.77 7.44 -3.80
N LEU A 179 -3.73 8.27 -3.38
CA LEU A 179 -3.55 9.73 -3.28
C LEU A 179 -2.42 10.11 -2.33
N LEU A 180 -2.11 9.27 -1.32
CA LEU A 180 -0.97 9.47 -0.42
C LEU A 180 0.40 9.51 -1.12
N SER A 181 0.47 9.05 -2.38
CA SER A 181 1.67 9.13 -3.20
C SER A 181 1.68 10.32 -4.17
N ALA A 182 0.59 11.10 -4.21
CA ALA A 182 0.41 12.17 -5.20
C ALA A 182 1.43 13.31 -5.05
N ALA A 183 1.90 13.58 -3.83
CA ALA A 183 2.93 14.58 -3.58
C ALA A 183 4.24 14.35 -4.33
N ALA A 184 4.52 13.13 -4.77
CA ALA A 184 5.70 12.84 -5.59
C ALA A 184 5.63 13.47 -6.99
N VAL A 185 4.44 13.66 -7.56
CA VAL A 185 4.26 14.18 -8.92
C VAL A 185 4.83 15.61 -9.05
N PRO A 186 4.39 16.61 -8.25
CA PRO A 186 4.92 17.96 -8.34
C PRO A 186 6.42 18.02 -7.98
N VAL A 187 6.91 17.21 -7.06
CA VAL A 187 8.34 17.16 -6.70
C VAL A 187 9.18 16.69 -7.88
N LEU A 188 8.80 15.60 -8.55
CA LEU A 188 9.52 15.08 -9.72
C LEU A 188 9.47 16.08 -10.89
N LEU A 189 8.34 16.71 -11.13
CA LEU A 189 8.18 17.73 -12.17
C LEU A 189 9.09 18.94 -11.90
N ALA A 190 9.02 19.52 -10.69
CA ALA A 190 9.83 20.66 -10.29
C ALA A 190 11.32 20.33 -10.38
N TRP A 191 11.72 19.17 -9.89
CA TRP A 191 13.12 18.73 -9.97
C TRP A 191 13.60 18.58 -11.41
N MET A 192 12.78 18.01 -12.31
CA MET A 192 13.12 17.92 -13.73
C MET A 192 13.27 19.30 -14.40
N CYS A 193 12.42 20.25 -14.05
CA CYS A 193 12.52 21.63 -14.55
C CYS A 193 13.81 22.31 -14.09
N ILE A 194 14.14 22.18 -12.80
CA ILE A 194 15.31 22.87 -12.19
C ILE A 194 16.62 22.25 -12.66
N TYR A 195 16.70 20.92 -12.67
CA TYR A 195 17.96 20.20 -12.94
C TYR A 195 18.07 19.66 -14.38
N ASN A 196 17.27 20.18 -15.32
CA ASN A 196 17.38 19.81 -16.73
C ASN A 196 18.76 20.14 -17.27
N ARG A 197 19.46 19.16 -17.84
CA ARG A 197 20.84 19.27 -18.36
C ARG A 197 20.91 19.15 -19.86
N SER A 198 19.85 18.76 -20.54
CA SER A 198 19.84 18.50 -21.97
C SER A 198 18.46 18.68 -22.56
N GLY A 199 18.36 19.33 -23.70
CA GLY A 199 17.11 19.56 -24.41
C GLY A 199 16.20 20.62 -23.76
N ASN A 200 15.02 20.79 -24.34
CA ASN A 200 14.04 21.79 -23.90
C ASN A 200 13.31 21.37 -22.64
N ARG A 201 13.48 22.11 -21.54
CA ARG A 201 12.85 21.84 -20.25
C ARG A 201 11.33 21.92 -20.30
N TRP A 202 10.77 22.84 -21.07
CA TRP A 202 9.34 23.02 -21.17
C TRP A 202 8.66 21.87 -21.90
N LEU A 203 9.28 21.37 -22.99
CA LEU A 203 8.82 20.18 -23.68
C LEU A 203 8.83 18.95 -22.76
N LYS A 204 9.87 18.81 -21.95
CA LYS A 204 9.94 17.70 -20.96
C LYS A 204 8.87 17.82 -19.89
N SER A 205 8.63 19.03 -19.39
CA SER A 205 7.59 19.27 -18.37
C SER A 205 6.20 19.01 -18.95
N ALA A 206 5.93 19.47 -20.15
CA ALA A 206 4.68 19.18 -20.84
C ALA A 206 4.49 17.67 -21.07
N ALA A 207 5.53 16.98 -21.53
CA ALA A 207 5.49 15.52 -21.70
C ALA A 207 5.24 14.78 -20.38
N PHE A 208 5.87 15.18 -19.28
CA PHE A 208 5.63 14.62 -17.95
C PHE A 208 4.18 14.84 -17.52
N THR A 209 3.67 16.07 -17.65
CA THR A 209 2.28 16.39 -17.29
C THR A 209 1.28 15.60 -18.12
N ILE A 210 1.50 15.47 -19.43
CA ILE A 210 0.67 14.64 -20.33
C ILE A 210 0.72 13.18 -19.89
N GLY A 211 1.92 12.64 -19.62
CA GLY A 211 2.04 11.27 -19.11
C GLY A 211 1.27 11.06 -17.82
N THR A 212 1.36 11.99 -16.87
CA THR A 212 0.56 11.96 -15.63
C THR A 212 -0.93 11.97 -15.92
N ALA A 213 -1.40 12.87 -16.81
CA ALA A 213 -2.81 12.95 -17.18
C ALA A 213 -3.34 11.66 -17.82
N ILE A 214 -2.52 10.98 -18.64
CA ILE A 214 -2.85 9.67 -19.22
C ILE A 214 -3.10 8.63 -18.14
N ALA A 215 -2.28 8.59 -17.08
CA ALA A 215 -2.51 7.67 -15.95
C ALA A 215 -3.84 7.94 -15.23
N PHE A 216 -4.32 9.18 -15.23
CA PHE A 216 -5.59 9.58 -14.61
C PHE A 216 -6.82 9.41 -15.51
N VAL A 217 -6.69 8.94 -16.74
CA VAL A 217 -7.83 8.71 -17.66
C VAL A 217 -8.95 7.87 -17.01
N PRO A 218 -8.69 6.76 -16.29
CA PRO A 218 -9.76 6.04 -15.60
C PRO A 218 -10.50 6.88 -14.57
N VAL A 219 -9.80 7.73 -13.82
CA VAL A 219 -10.41 8.66 -12.83
C VAL A 219 -11.25 9.70 -13.53
N PHE A 220 -10.75 10.31 -14.61
CA PHE A 220 -11.50 11.29 -15.40
C PHE A 220 -12.77 10.71 -16.01
N ARG A 221 -12.69 9.44 -16.49
CA ARG A 221 -13.87 8.72 -16.98
C ARG A 221 -14.91 8.50 -15.89
N LEU A 222 -14.52 8.07 -14.70
CA LEU A 222 -15.44 7.93 -13.57
C LEU A 222 -16.04 9.27 -13.16
N PHE A 223 -15.22 10.32 -13.15
CA PHE A 223 -15.69 11.67 -12.86
C PHE A 223 -16.73 12.16 -13.91
N SER A 224 -16.53 11.86 -15.18
CA SER A 224 -17.50 12.22 -16.22
C SER A 224 -18.83 11.46 -16.13
N LEU A 225 -18.81 10.22 -15.59
CA LEU A 225 -20.00 9.40 -15.39
C LEU A 225 -20.79 9.80 -14.13
N GLY A 226 -20.09 10.17 -13.06
CA GLY A 226 -20.70 10.53 -11.79
C GLY A 226 -19.81 11.52 -11.00
N PRO A 227 -19.86 12.82 -11.32
CA PRO A 227 -19.00 13.83 -10.67
C PRO A 227 -19.16 13.84 -9.15
N ARG A 228 -20.40 13.76 -8.67
CA ARG A 228 -20.74 13.81 -7.24
C ARG A 228 -20.20 12.58 -6.50
N GLN A 229 -20.41 11.38 -7.07
CA GLN A 229 -19.96 10.11 -6.50
C GLN A 229 -18.43 10.04 -6.47
N THR A 230 -17.79 10.42 -7.58
CA THR A 230 -16.32 10.41 -7.67
C THR A 230 -15.69 11.40 -6.70
N TRP A 231 -16.25 12.62 -6.61
CA TRP A 231 -15.77 13.62 -5.64
C TRP A 231 -15.94 13.17 -4.19
N PHE A 232 -17.11 12.57 -3.87
CA PHE A 232 -17.36 12.02 -2.54
C PHE A 232 -16.30 10.98 -2.17
N ASN A 233 -16.12 9.96 -2.99
CA ASN A 233 -15.23 8.85 -2.69
C ASN A 233 -13.75 9.25 -2.63
N LEU A 234 -13.28 10.14 -3.51
CA LEU A 234 -11.88 10.54 -3.56
C LEU A 234 -11.50 11.64 -2.57
N VAL A 235 -12.46 12.49 -2.18
CA VAL A 235 -12.16 13.68 -1.38
C VAL A 235 -13.01 13.76 -0.12
N GLN A 236 -14.33 13.83 -0.26
CA GLN A 236 -15.19 14.16 0.88
C GLN A 236 -15.19 13.11 1.96
N TYR A 237 -15.17 11.82 1.59
CA TYR A 237 -15.09 10.72 2.55
C TYR A 237 -13.84 10.86 3.43
N HIS A 238 -12.69 11.13 2.83
CA HIS A 238 -11.43 11.26 3.56
C HIS A 238 -11.32 12.50 4.43
N VAL A 239 -11.99 13.58 4.05
CA VAL A 239 -11.92 14.87 4.78
C VAL A 239 -12.94 14.95 5.91
N PHE A 240 -14.14 14.37 5.74
CA PHE A 240 -15.26 14.60 6.65
C PHE A 240 -15.82 13.36 7.33
N PHE A 241 -15.57 12.15 6.82
CA PHE A 241 -16.26 10.94 7.31
C PHE A 241 -15.32 9.85 7.82
N ARG A 242 -14.07 9.86 7.41
CA ARG A 242 -13.12 8.83 7.78
C ARG A 242 -12.86 8.77 9.29
N GLU A 243 -12.85 9.90 9.96
CA GLU A 243 -12.63 10.01 11.40
C GLU A 243 -13.75 9.39 12.27
N LEU A 244 -14.95 9.17 11.68
CA LEU A 244 -16.09 8.59 12.41
C LEU A 244 -15.80 7.20 13.00
N TYR A 245 -14.82 6.49 12.45
CA TYR A 245 -14.36 5.18 12.94
C TYR A 245 -13.23 5.26 13.97
N TRP A 246 -12.70 6.47 14.20
CA TRP A 246 -11.50 6.65 15.03
C TRP A 246 -11.77 7.75 16.07
N PRO A 247 -12.41 7.41 17.20
CA PRO A 247 -12.49 8.35 18.32
C PRO A 247 -11.08 8.75 18.75
N GLU A 248 -10.89 10.00 19.16
CA GLU A 248 -9.58 10.58 19.53
C GLU A 248 -8.54 10.58 18.39
N THR A 249 -8.97 10.84 17.15
CA THR A 249 -8.12 10.84 15.94
C THR A 249 -6.82 11.63 16.11
N THR A 250 -6.87 12.81 16.72
CA THR A 250 -5.66 13.64 16.96
C THR A 250 -4.65 12.94 17.87
N ARG A 251 -5.11 12.25 18.91
CA ARG A 251 -4.23 11.47 19.80
C ARG A 251 -3.60 10.31 19.04
N HIS A 252 -4.40 9.59 18.26
CA HIS A 252 -3.91 8.52 17.39
C HIS A 252 -2.83 9.02 16.42
N ASP A 253 -3.04 10.15 15.76
CA ASP A 253 -2.06 10.73 14.83
C ASP A 253 -0.75 11.08 15.53
N LEU A 254 -0.80 11.65 16.75
CA LEU A 254 0.39 11.95 17.53
C LEU A 254 1.13 10.65 17.95
N GLU A 255 0.40 9.60 18.31
CA GLU A 255 0.97 8.29 18.63
C GLU A 255 1.65 7.67 17.41
N VAL A 256 1.05 7.78 16.22
CA VAL A 256 1.67 7.33 14.96
C VAL A 256 2.95 8.10 14.66
N LEU A 257 2.96 9.42 14.81
CA LEU A 257 4.16 10.23 14.62
C LEU A 257 5.25 9.90 15.66
N ALA A 258 4.86 9.72 16.92
CA ALA A 258 5.78 9.32 17.99
C ALA A 258 6.36 7.90 17.74
N SER A 259 5.63 6.99 17.15
CA SER A 259 6.08 5.63 16.84
C SER A 259 7.34 5.57 15.97
N TRP A 260 7.66 6.64 15.25
CA TRP A 260 8.92 6.76 14.52
C TRP A 260 10.14 6.85 15.45
N ILE A 261 9.98 7.47 16.61
CA ILE A 261 11.04 7.57 17.62
C ILE A 261 11.15 6.26 18.41
N ASP A 262 10.04 5.62 18.68
CA ASP A 262 9.97 4.35 19.41
C ASP A 262 10.41 3.14 18.56
N SER A 263 10.33 3.25 17.23
CA SER A 263 10.80 2.20 16.34
C SER A 263 12.30 2.29 16.10
N GLY A 264 13.06 1.32 16.63
CA GLY A 264 14.51 1.23 16.42
C GLY A 264 14.92 1.22 14.94
N GLN A 265 14.14 0.57 14.07
CA GLN A 265 14.39 0.59 12.62
C GLN A 265 14.18 1.98 12.02
N ALA A 266 13.08 2.67 12.37
CA ALA A 266 12.78 3.99 11.82
C ALA A 266 13.80 5.03 12.31
N LEU A 267 14.15 5.00 13.59
CA LEU A 267 15.16 5.86 14.17
C LEU A 267 16.53 5.66 13.51
N LEU A 268 16.97 4.41 13.38
CA LEU A 268 18.24 4.07 12.71
C LEU A 268 18.25 4.57 11.26
N LEU A 269 17.17 4.28 10.52
CA LEU A 269 17.04 4.70 9.12
C LEU A 269 17.07 6.23 8.99
N GLY A 270 16.32 6.93 9.83
CA GLY A 270 16.24 8.40 9.85
C GLY A 270 17.57 9.05 10.21
N LEU A 271 18.26 8.57 11.26
CA LEU A 271 19.57 9.09 11.65
C LEU A 271 20.62 8.85 10.56
N LEU A 272 20.70 7.64 10.01
CA LEU A 272 21.61 7.37 8.90
C LEU A 272 21.31 8.26 7.69
N ALA A 273 20.04 8.47 7.34
CA ALA A 273 19.65 9.34 6.23
C ALA A 273 20.03 10.81 6.49
N LEU A 274 19.82 11.30 7.70
CA LEU A 274 20.24 12.65 8.10
C LEU A 274 21.77 12.82 7.96
N PHE A 275 22.55 11.88 8.50
CA PHE A 275 24.00 11.89 8.35
C PHE A 275 24.41 11.83 6.88
N GLY A 276 23.72 11.03 6.06
CA GLY A 276 23.93 10.95 4.63
C GLY A 276 23.68 12.28 3.92
N LEU A 277 22.55 12.93 4.23
CA LEU A 277 22.21 14.23 3.65
C LEU A 277 23.22 15.31 4.04
N LEU A 278 23.64 15.37 5.32
CA LEU A 278 24.67 16.29 5.79
C LEU A 278 26.03 16.02 5.12
N TYR A 279 26.36 14.75 4.91
CA TYR A 279 27.57 14.38 4.19
C TYR A 279 27.54 14.84 2.72
N VAL A 280 26.43 14.60 2.00
CA VAL A 280 26.23 15.08 0.62
C VAL A 280 26.38 16.59 0.55
N ALA A 281 25.79 17.32 1.48
CA ALA A 281 25.85 18.78 1.51
C ALA A 281 27.28 19.30 1.66
N ARG A 282 28.06 18.71 2.58
CA ARG A 282 29.43 19.15 2.90
C ARG A 282 30.49 18.67 1.91
N ARG A 283 30.21 17.68 1.08
CA ARG A 283 31.22 17.07 0.17
C ARG A 283 31.39 17.89 -1.11
N SER A 284 32.42 18.72 -1.17
CA SER A 284 32.71 19.59 -2.33
C SER A 284 33.13 18.81 -3.60
N GLY A 285 33.80 17.66 -3.44
CA GLY A 285 34.31 16.86 -4.56
C GLY A 285 33.28 16.03 -5.34
N TRP A 286 31.98 16.04 -4.94
CA TRP A 286 30.95 15.33 -5.68
C TRP A 286 30.32 16.24 -6.75
N ALA A 287 30.08 15.67 -7.94
CA ALA A 287 29.46 16.39 -9.04
C ALA A 287 28.09 16.97 -8.61
N PRO A 288 27.79 18.24 -8.92
CA PRO A 288 26.52 18.87 -8.56
C PRO A 288 25.29 18.08 -9.02
N ALA A 289 25.38 17.46 -10.20
CA ALA A 289 24.34 16.62 -10.75
C ALA A 289 24.05 15.39 -9.88
N LEU A 290 25.07 14.77 -9.28
CA LEU A 290 24.88 13.64 -8.38
C LEU A 290 24.30 14.08 -7.04
N LYS A 291 24.75 15.22 -6.50
CA LYS A 291 24.14 15.80 -5.28
C LYS A 291 22.65 16.09 -5.48
N ALA A 292 22.29 16.63 -6.66
CA ALA A 292 20.88 16.90 -6.99
C ALA A 292 20.01 15.63 -6.93
N GLU A 293 20.54 14.45 -7.32
CA GLU A 293 19.83 13.18 -7.24
C GLU A 293 19.58 12.75 -5.78
N PHE A 294 20.55 12.95 -4.88
CA PHE A 294 20.37 12.70 -3.44
C PHE A 294 19.42 13.72 -2.78
N TYR A 295 19.45 14.98 -3.19
CA TYR A 295 18.48 15.98 -2.75
C TYR A 295 17.06 15.65 -3.23
N LEU A 296 16.90 15.05 -4.42
CA LEU A 296 15.59 14.55 -4.86
C LEU A 296 15.05 13.47 -3.90
N CYS A 297 15.91 12.55 -3.42
CA CYS A 297 15.49 11.59 -2.42
C CYS A 297 14.98 12.28 -1.14
N ALA A 298 15.68 13.32 -0.66
CA ALA A 298 15.23 14.09 0.51
C ALA A 298 13.90 14.81 0.26
N TRP A 299 13.73 15.46 -0.90
CA TRP A 299 12.47 16.14 -1.24
C TRP A 299 11.29 15.19 -1.40
N LEU A 300 11.50 14.03 -2.03
CA LEU A 300 10.47 13.00 -2.12
C LEU A 300 10.10 12.46 -0.74
N ALA A 301 11.08 12.18 0.11
CA ALA A 301 10.82 11.72 1.47
C ALA A 301 10.03 12.76 2.27
N LEU A 302 10.41 14.04 2.22
CA LEU A 302 9.72 15.12 2.93
C LEU A 302 8.28 15.33 2.42
N ALA A 303 8.09 15.39 1.10
CA ALA A 303 6.77 15.64 0.53
C ALA A 303 5.79 14.48 0.80
N LEU A 304 6.26 13.23 0.65
CA LEU A 304 5.46 12.05 0.95
C LEU A 304 5.17 11.91 2.46
N SER A 305 6.13 12.27 3.33
CA SER A 305 5.89 12.32 4.78
C SER A 305 4.87 13.39 5.16
N ALA A 306 4.94 14.57 4.54
CA ALA A 306 3.97 15.64 4.77
C ALA A 306 2.55 15.22 4.32
N GLU A 307 2.44 14.55 3.17
CA GLU A 307 1.16 14.03 2.69
C GLU A 307 0.60 12.93 3.59
N ALA A 308 1.45 11.98 4.02
CA ALA A 308 1.05 10.92 4.94
C ALA A 308 0.64 11.49 6.31
N GLY A 309 1.42 12.45 6.86
CA GLY A 309 1.14 13.08 8.15
C GLY A 309 -0.07 14.03 8.14
N ARG A 310 -0.51 14.48 6.95
CA ARG A 310 -1.73 15.29 6.79
C ARG A 310 -3.01 14.44 6.76
N ALA A 311 -2.88 13.14 6.51
CA ALA A 311 -4.01 12.23 6.58
C ALA A 311 -4.56 12.18 8.02
N HIS A 312 -5.89 12.25 8.17
CA HIS A 312 -6.56 12.27 9.46
C HIS A 312 -7.71 11.26 9.48
N PRO A 313 -7.57 10.12 10.18
CA PRO A 313 -6.36 9.63 10.87
C PRO A 313 -5.22 9.25 9.92
N THR A 314 -3.98 9.45 10.39
CA THR A 314 -2.80 8.88 9.74
C THR A 314 -2.51 7.48 10.27
N PHE A 315 -1.75 6.68 9.51
CA PHE A 315 -1.37 5.33 9.94
C PHE A 315 0.11 5.07 9.66
N PRO A 316 0.78 4.24 10.48
CA PRO A 316 2.20 3.97 10.32
C PRO A 316 2.59 3.41 8.94
N GLN A 317 1.71 2.64 8.30
CA GLN A 317 1.94 2.07 6.97
C GLN A 317 1.98 3.10 5.85
N TYR A 318 1.42 4.30 6.01
CA TYR A 318 1.47 5.34 4.98
C TYR A 318 2.89 5.85 4.71
N PHE A 319 3.75 5.77 5.74
CA PHE A 319 5.14 6.19 5.64
C PHE A 319 6.04 5.18 4.91
N LEU A 320 5.53 4.02 4.48
CA LEU A 320 6.35 3.07 3.73
C LEU A 320 6.80 3.64 2.36
N PHE A 321 6.06 4.60 1.79
CA PHE A 321 6.40 5.21 0.50
C PHE A 321 7.70 6.00 0.51
N ILE A 322 8.14 6.46 1.67
CA ILE A 322 9.43 7.19 1.79
C ILE A 322 10.63 6.26 1.87
N VAL A 323 10.41 4.99 2.26
CA VAL A 323 11.49 4.06 2.62
C VAL A 323 12.55 3.90 1.51
N PRO A 324 12.21 3.77 0.21
CA PRO A 324 13.21 3.67 -0.84
C PRO A 324 14.18 4.87 -0.89
N PHE A 325 13.66 6.07 -0.69
CA PHE A 325 14.42 7.32 -0.79
C PHE A 325 15.27 7.55 0.47
N VAL A 326 14.70 7.29 1.63
CA VAL A 326 15.40 7.38 2.92
C VAL A 326 16.52 6.33 3.00
N ALA A 327 16.29 5.10 2.49
CA ALA A 327 17.28 4.04 2.44
C ALA A 327 18.49 4.42 1.56
N ILE A 328 18.26 5.09 0.41
CA ILE A 328 19.36 5.62 -0.42
C ILE A 328 20.22 6.60 0.38
N LEU A 329 19.61 7.55 1.08
CA LEU A 329 20.32 8.51 1.93
C LEU A 329 21.02 7.82 3.10
N ALA A 330 20.36 6.84 3.72
CA ALA A 330 20.94 6.05 4.80
C ALA A 330 22.17 5.26 4.36
N GLY A 331 22.20 4.74 3.13
CA GLY A 331 23.39 4.10 2.56
C GLY A 331 24.58 5.05 2.44
N VAL A 332 24.32 6.32 2.10
CA VAL A 332 25.35 7.38 2.10
C VAL A 332 25.82 7.66 3.53
N GLY A 333 24.90 7.73 4.50
CA GLY A 333 25.22 7.94 5.92
C GLY A 333 26.03 6.80 6.51
N LEU A 334 25.67 5.57 6.18
CA LEU A 334 26.43 4.39 6.58
C LEU A 334 27.88 4.46 6.10
N TYR A 335 28.08 4.82 4.83
CA TYR A 335 29.43 5.08 4.31
C TYR A 335 30.13 6.21 5.06
N ALA A 336 29.45 7.32 5.28
CA ALA A 336 30.03 8.51 5.91
C ALA A 336 30.51 8.25 7.33
N ILE A 337 29.77 7.44 8.10
CA ILE A 337 30.15 7.04 9.47
C ILE A 337 31.27 5.99 9.40
N SER A 338 31.10 4.93 8.63
CA SER A 338 32.04 3.81 8.54
C SER A 338 33.42 4.25 8.06
N SER A 339 33.48 5.17 7.09
CA SER A 339 34.77 5.69 6.57
C SER A 339 35.56 6.54 7.58
N ARG A 340 34.98 6.90 8.71
CA ARG A 340 35.65 7.62 9.80
C ARG A 340 36.13 6.71 10.93
N VAL A 341 35.46 5.57 11.10
CA VAL A 341 35.68 4.65 12.22
C VAL A 341 36.46 3.41 11.77
N LEU A 342 36.25 3.00 10.54
CA LEU A 342 36.87 1.80 9.93
C LEU A 342 37.67 2.18 8.70
N GLU A 343 38.47 1.23 8.23
CA GLU A 343 39.14 1.39 6.93
C GLU A 343 38.10 1.57 5.81
N PRO A 344 38.21 2.63 4.97
CA PRO A 344 37.22 2.95 3.94
C PRO A 344 36.91 1.81 2.95
N ASP A 345 37.85 0.85 2.80
CA ASP A 345 37.72 -0.24 1.84
C ASP A 345 37.14 -1.54 2.43
N ARG A 346 36.69 -1.51 3.69
CA ARG A 346 36.09 -2.68 4.36
C ARG A 346 34.57 -2.51 4.65
N PRO A 347 33.71 -2.52 3.62
CA PRO A 347 32.27 -2.29 3.80
C PRO A 347 31.51 -3.46 4.44
N LEU A 348 32.11 -4.66 4.58
CA LEU A 348 31.39 -5.87 4.99
C LEU A 348 30.76 -5.75 6.38
N TRP A 349 31.54 -5.34 7.38
CA TRP A 349 31.04 -5.27 8.75
C TRP A 349 29.92 -4.26 8.97
N PRO A 350 30.00 -3.00 8.46
CA PRO A 350 28.88 -2.06 8.54
C PRO A 350 27.61 -2.58 7.86
N VAL A 351 27.74 -3.22 6.70
CA VAL A 351 26.62 -3.81 5.98
C VAL A 351 25.98 -4.95 6.77
N LEU A 352 26.78 -5.87 7.32
CA LEU A 352 26.28 -6.96 8.16
C LEU A 352 25.58 -6.44 9.41
N LEU A 353 26.18 -5.45 10.09
CA LEU A 353 25.58 -4.85 11.29
C LEU A 353 24.22 -4.22 11.01
N VAL A 354 24.13 -3.37 9.98
CA VAL A 354 22.86 -2.72 9.62
C VAL A 354 21.83 -3.76 9.19
N THR A 355 22.22 -4.76 8.39
CA THR A 355 21.33 -5.85 7.99
C THR A 355 20.80 -6.62 9.19
N ALA A 356 21.67 -6.95 10.16
CA ALA A 356 21.28 -7.66 11.38
C ALA A 356 20.29 -6.82 12.22
N LEU A 357 20.53 -5.52 12.37
CA LEU A 357 19.63 -4.63 13.12
C LEU A 357 18.25 -4.53 12.44
N PHE A 358 18.18 -4.43 11.11
CA PHE A 358 16.91 -4.45 10.39
C PHE A 358 16.22 -5.82 10.48
N ALA A 359 16.97 -6.92 10.41
CA ALA A 359 16.42 -8.26 10.57
C ALA A 359 15.85 -8.49 11.98
N LEU A 360 16.53 -8.00 13.01
CA LEU A 360 16.06 -8.09 14.40
C LEU A 360 14.75 -7.29 14.60
N GLY A 361 14.68 -6.04 14.14
CA GLY A 361 13.46 -5.24 14.24
C GLY A 361 12.30 -5.81 13.41
N LEU A 362 12.57 -6.42 12.26
CA LEU A 362 11.56 -7.17 11.52
C LEU A 362 11.10 -8.41 12.31
N GLY A 363 12.04 -9.17 12.87
CA GLY A 363 11.74 -10.35 13.69
C GLY A 363 10.85 -10.02 14.88
N GLU A 364 11.12 -8.92 15.58
CA GLU A 364 10.28 -8.41 16.65
C GLU A 364 8.87 -8.07 16.15
N THR A 365 8.76 -7.36 15.03
CA THR A 365 7.46 -7.02 14.44
C THR A 365 6.66 -8.28 14.07
N LEU A 366 7.30 -9.27 13.44
CA LEU A 366 6.63 -10.52 13.05
C LEU A 366 6.24 -11.35 14.28
N TYR A 367 7.07 -11.35 15.33
CA TYR A 367 6.74 -12.02 16.59
C TYR A 367 5.53 -11.39 17.28
N ASN A 368 5.44 -10.07 17.31
CA ASN A 368 4.30 -9.36 17.90
C ASN A 368 3.01 -9.57 17.11
N ARG A 369 3.10 -9.88 15.82
CA ARG A 369 1.97 -10.17 14.93
C ARG A 369 1.66 -11.65 14.74
N ARG A 370 2.29 -12.56 15.46
CA ARG A 370 2.12 -14.01 15.28
C ARG A 370 0.69 -14.50 15.52
N ASP A 371 -0.04 -13.78 16.36
CA ASP A 371 -1.41 -14.11 16.76
C ASP A 371 -2.46 -13.33 15.94
N ASP A 372 -2.03 -12.50 14.98
CA ASP A 372 -2.94 -11.77 14.10
C ASP A 372 -3.80 -12.74 13.27
N ILE A 373 -4.99 -12.26 12.88
CA ILE A 373 -5.87 -12.98 11.95
C ILE A 373 -5.16 -13.12 10.60
N TRP A 374 -5.41 -14.21 9.90
CA TRP A 374 -4.80 -14.52 8.60
C TRP A 374 -5.79 -15.23 7.65
N TRP A 375 -5.51 -15.23 6.36
CA TRP A 375 -6.39 -15.78 5.34
C TRP A 375 -6.82 -17.24 5.57
N GLY A 376 -5.98 -18.06 6.16
CA GLY A 376 -6.30 -19.46 6.46
C GLY A 376 -7.52 -19.63 7.35
N ARG A 377 -7.69 -18.73 8.34
CA ARG A 377 -8.86 -18.70 9.22
C ARG A 377 -10.13 -18.39 8.43
N TYR A 378 -10.09 -17.37 7.58
CA TYR A 378 -11.22 -17.00 6.73
C TYR A 378 -11.59 -18.07 5.70
N LYS A 379 -10.64 -18.88 5.21
CA LYS A 379 -10.94 -20.02 4.33
C LYS A 379 -11.83 -21.07 5.00
N VAL A 380 -11.58 -21.37 6.28
CA VAL A 380 -12.40 -22.34 7.03
C VAL A 380 -13.82 -21.81 7.23
N LEU A 381 -13.93 -20.52 7.58
CA LEU A 381 -15.20 -19.82 7.71
C LEU A 381 -15.98 -19.80 6.40
N ALA A 382 -15.34 -19.41 5.30
CA ALA A 382 -15.95 -19.37 3.98
C ALA A 382 -16.44 -20.74 3.51
N ALA A 383 -15.66 -21.80 3.75
CA ALA A 383 -16.07 -23.17 3.41
C ALA A 383 -17.32 -23.61 4.20
N LYS A 384 -17.42 -23.27 5.48
CA LYS A 384 -18.61 -23.54 6.29
C LYS A 384 -19.82 -22.74 5.81
N ILE A 385 -19.62 -21.44 5.48
CA ILE A 385 -20.68 -20.59 4.94
C ILE A 385 -21.20 -21.13 3.61
N ASP A 386 -20.33 -21.54 2.70
CA ASP A 386 -20.75 -22.15 1.42
C ASP A 386 -21.51 -23.46 1.59
N GLN A 387 -21.18 -24.24 2.62
CA GLN A 387 -21.91 -25.48 2.95
C GLN A 387 -23.36 -25.23 3.39
N VAL A 388 -23.58 -24.13 4.17
CA VAL A 388 -24.89 -23.88 4.80
C VAL A 388 -25.74 -22.83 4.07
N THR A 389 -25.15 -22.09 3.12
CA THR A 389 -25.82 -21.01 2.40
C THR A 389 -26.18 -21.48 0.99
N PRO A 390 -27.46 -21.52 0.59
CA PRO A 390 -27.85 -21.83 -0.79
C PRO A 390 -27.19 -20.89 -1.80
N PRO A 391 -26.87 -21.35 -3.04
CA PRO A 391 -26.11 -20.56 -4.02
C PRO A 391 -26.67 -19.16 -4.32
N ASN A 392 -28.00 -19.02 -4.38
CA ASN A 392 -28.68 -17.76 -4.72
C ASN A 392 -29.24 -17.02 -3.50
N ALA A 393 -28.95 -17.51 -2.29
CA ALA A 393 -29.46 -16.89 -1.07
C ALA A 393 -28.59 -15.70 -0.68
N ARG A 394 -29.25 -14.70 -0.07
CA ARG A 394 -28.53 -13.52 0.48
C ARG A 394 -27.74 -13.93 1.71
N LEU A 395 -26.54 -13.45 1.77
CA LEU A 395 -25.58 -13.61 2.86
C LEU A 395 -25.32 -12.24 3.51
N TYR A 396 -25.34 -12.19 4.84
CA TYR A 396 -24.78 -11.10 5.62
C TYR A 396 -23.38 -11.50 6.10
N ALA A 397 -22.36 -10.78 5.66
CA ALA A 397 -20.97 -11.08 6.03
C ALA A 397 -20.05 -9.89 5.73
N ASP A 398 -18.82 -10.01 6.14
CA ASP A 398 -17.74 -9.07 5.85
C ASP A 398 -17.11 -9.30 4.46
N GLU A 399 -16.35 -8.32 4.02
CA GLU A 399 -15.67 -8.29 2.71
C GLU A 399 -14.83 -9.55 2.41
N PRO A 400 -14.01 -10.09 3.36
CA PRO A 400 -13.21 -11.30 3.10
C PRO A 400 -14.07 -12.52 2.79
N ILE A 401 -15.23 -12.63 3.42
CA ILE A 401 -16.17 -13.75 3.18
C ILE A 401 -16.80 -13.63 1.79
N TYR A 402 -17.28 -12.45 1.40
CA TYR A 402 -17.78 -12.24 0.05
C TYR A 402 -16.74 -12.57 -1.01
N PHE A 403 -15.49 -12.14 -0.79
CA PHE A 403 -14.39 -12.45 -1.69
C PHE A 403 -14.10 -13.95 -1.80
N LEU A 404 -13.98 -14.65 -0.67
CA LEU A 404 -13.63 -16.07 -0.64
C LEU A 404 -14.75 -16.97 -1.17
N THR A 405 -16.02 -16.67 -0.87
CA THR A 405 -17.19 -17.40 -1.35
C THR A 405 -17.59 -17.01 -2.78
N ARG A 406 -16.91 -16.02 -3.37
CA ARG A 406 -17.22 -15.46 -4.70
C ARG A 406 -18.66 -14.96 -4.83
N ARG A 407 -19.28 -14.56 -3.71
CA ARG A 407 -20.62 -13.99 -3.69
C ARG A 407 -20.51 -12.46 -3.79
N LEU A 408 -21.49 -11.86 -4.46
CA LEU A 408 -21.58 -10.39 -4.48
C LEU A 408 -22.36 -9.93 -3.25
N PRO A 409 -21.87 -8.90 -2.54
CA PRO A 409 -22.63 -8.31 -1.44
C PRO A 409 -23.93 -7.68 -1.97
N PRO A 410 -24.97 -7.61 -1.14
CA PRO A 410 -26.16 -6.79 -1.46
C PRO A 410 -25.76 -5.32 -1.59
N PRO A 411 -26.54 -4.51 -2.34
CA PRO A 411 -26.26 -3.08 -2.47
C PRO A 411 -26.15 -2.37 -1.13
N GLY A 412 -25.06 -1.63 -0.92
CA GLY A 412 -24.73 -0.92 0.31
C GLY A 412 -23.91 -1.73 1.32
N PHE A 413 -23.71 -3.03 1.09
CA PHE A 413 -22.87 -3.90 1.94
C PHE A 413 -21.45 -4.11 1.34
N GLU A 414 -21.10 -3.34 0.33
CA GLU A 414 -19.81 -3.46 -0.35
C GLU A 414 -18.63 -2.90 0.47
N LEU A 415 -18.92 -2.05 1.46
CA LEU A 415 -17.93 -1.44 2.34
C LEU A 415 -18.53 -1.17 3.73
N SER A 416 -18.18 -1.97 4.71
CA SER A 416 -18.66 -1.82 6.10
C SER A 416 -18.33 -0.45 6.70
N TYR A 417 -17.16 0.11 6.39
CA TYR A 417 -16.77 1.46 6.83
C TYR A 417 -17.68 2.59 6.35
N SER A 418 -18.55 2.37 5.37
CA SER A 418 -19.48 3.40 4.91
C SER A 418 -20.75 3.50 5.77
N HIS A 419 -21.07 2.53 6.62
CA HIS A 419 -22.33 2.46 7.36
C HIS A 419 -22.50 3.54 8.44
N LYS A 420 -21.40 4.12 8.93
CA LYS A 420 -21.43 5.27 9.87
C LYS A 420 -21.65 6.62 9.19
N VAL A 421 -21.64 6.66 7.85
CA VAL A 421 -21.84 7.91 7.11
C VAL A 421 -23.32 8.30 7.12
N ASN A 422 -23.65 9.33 7.88
CA ASN A 422 -25.03 9.85 7.95
C ASN A 422 -25.24 11.02 6.99
N LEU A 423 -25.97 10.76 5.93
CA LEU A 423 -26.34 11.73 4.87
C LEU A 423 -27.85 11.64 4.60
N PRO A 424 -28.47 12.67 3.95
CA PRO A 424 -29.86 12.58 3.53
C PRO A 424 -30.13 11.33 2.68
N PRO A 425 -31.33 10.69 2.79
CA PRO A 425 -31.61 9.41 2.13
C PRO A 425 -31.37 9.41 0.61
N ALA A 426 -31.77 10.48 -0.08
CA ALA A 426 -31.55 10.61 -1.53
C ALA A 426 -30.06 10.66 -1.91
N GLU A 427 -29.22 11.25 -1.05
CA GLU A 427 -27.78 11.32 -1.27
C GLU A 427 -27.12 9.96 -0.96
N ARG A 428 -27.50 9.29 0.13
CA ARG A 428 -27.03 7.93 0.46
C ARG A 428 -27.33 6.94 -0.67
N ALA A 429 -28.58 6.95 -1.17
CA ALA A 429 -28.96 6.11 -2.31
C ALA A 429 -28.08 6.36 -3.55
N ARG A 430 -27.77 7.64 -3.82
CA ARG A 430 -26.88 8.02 -4.92
C ARG A 430 -25.43 7.58 -4.72
N LEU A 431 -24.96 7.52 -3.48
CA LEU A 431 -23.58 7.16 -3.10
C LEU A 431 -23.43 5.68 -2.77
N HIS A 432 -24.49 4.88 -2.88
CA HIS A 432 -24.53 3.46 -2.51
C HIS A 432 -24.12 3.21 -1.05
N ILE A 433 -24.64 4.04 -0.14
CA ILE A 433 -24.38 3.97 1.30
C ILE A 433 -25.69 3.64 2.01
N ILE A 434 -25.61 2.69 2.96
CA ILE A 434 -26.66 2.39 3.93
C ILE A 434 -26.14 2.67 5.34
N THR A 435 -27.04 3.04 6.26
CA THR A 435 -26.68 3.30 7.66
C THR A 435 -26.70 2.02 8.48
N GLU A 436 -26.03 2.02 9.64
CA GLU A 436 -26.08 0.91 10.60
C GLU A 436 -27.54 0.55 10.97
N ALA A 437 -28.42 1.54 11.11
CA ALA A 437 -29.84 1.31 11.36
C ALA A 437 -30.55 0.56 10.21
N GLU A 438 -30.23 0.90 8.96
CA GLU A 438 -30.75 0.21 7.78
C GLU A 438 -30.16 -1.21 7.62
N VAL A 439 -28.89 -1.41 7.98
CA VAL A 439 -28.27 -2.76 8.08
C VAL A 439 -29.06 -3.59 9.10
N LYS A 440 -29.24 -3.08 10.30
CA LYS A 440 -29.98 -3.74 11.38
C LYS A 440 -31.40 -4.10 10.94
N GLN A 441 -32.11 -3.16 10.35
CA GLN A 441 -33.45 -3.38 9.83
C GLN A 441 -33.50 -4.49 8.78
N GLN A 442 -32.57 -4.50 7.82
CA GLN A 442 -32.51 -5.54 6.78
C GLN A 442 -32.20 -6.92 7.37
N VAL A 443 -31.27 -7.02 8.34
CA VAL A 443 -30.94 -8.28 9.01
C VAL A 443 -32.15 -8.79 9.81
N GLN A 444 -32.76 -7.94 10.63
CA GLN A 444 -33.90 -8.28 11.46
C GLN A 444 -35.17 -8.59 10.66
N SER A 445 -35.29 -8.11 9.42
CA SER A 445 -36.41 -8.48 8.53
C SER A 445 -36.34 -9.93 8.01
N GLY A 446 -35.27 -10.68 8.34
CA GLY A 446 -35.07 -12.04 7.82
C GLY A 446 -34.68 -12.09 6.34
N SER A 447 -34.08 -11.03 5.81
CA SER A 447 -33.69 -10.95 4.39
C SER A 447 -32.48 -11.80 4.04
N PHE A 448 -31.74 -12.32 5.02
CA PHE A 448 -30.50 -13.08 4.84
C PHE A 448 -30.68 -14.53 5.29
N ALA A 449 -30.42 -15.49 4.41
CA ALA A 449 -30.48 -16.91 4.73
C ALA A 449 -29.38 -17.35 5.69
N THR A 450 -28.25 -16.66 5.66
CA THR A 450 -27.08 -16.90 6.51
C THR A 450 -26.53 -15.55 6.96
N ALA A 451 -26.11 -15.45 8.22
CA ALA A 451 -25.41 -14.31 8.78
C ALA A 451 -24.10 -14.76 9.41
N PHE A 452 -23.09 -13.91 9.31
CA PHE A 452 -21.75 -14.12 9.85
C PHE A 452 -21.27 -12.87 10.56
N SER A 453 -20.68 -13.01 11.73
CA SER A 453 -19.93 -11.95 12.42
C SER A 453 -18.86 -12.55 13.33
N CYS A 454 -17.77 -11.79 13.52
CA CYS A 454 -16.71 -12.04 14.51
C CYS A 454 -16.78 -11.05 15.69
N ASP A 455 -17.83 -10.24 15.79
CA ASP A 455 -18.03 -9.24 16.82
C ASP A 455 -19.25 -9.61 17.65
N ASP A 456 -19.05 -9.92 18.95
CA ASP A 456 -20.11 -10.30 19.85
C ASP A 456 -21.12 -9.16 20.08
N ASP A 457 -20.67 -7.92 20.11
CA ASP A 457 -21.55 -6.75 20.25
C ASP A 457 -22.46 -6.60 19.02
N GLU A 458 -21.93 -6.83 17.82
CA GLU A 458 -22.70 -6.85 16.58
C GLU A 458 -23.72 -8.01 16.57
N ILE A 459 -23.31 -9.22 17.00
CA ILE A 459 -24.18 -10.40 17.09
C ILE A 459 -25.39 -10.11 17.98
N ASP A 460 -25.16 -9.46 19.11
CA ASP A 460 -26.23 -9.14 20.08
C ASP A 460 -27.06 -7.95 19.59
N ASP A 461 -26.48 -6.91 19.03
CA ASP A 461 -27.21 -5.75 18.49
C ASP A 461 -28.12 -6.11 17.31
N LEU A 462 -27.66 -6.96 16.41
CA LEU A 462 -28.45 -7.48 15.29
C LEU A 462 -29.45 -8.55 15.72
N GLY A 463 -29.33 -9.12 16.92
CA GLY A 463 -30.19 -10.15 17.43
C GLY A 463 -30.07 -11.51 16.74
N LEU A 464 -28.88 -11.83 16.18
CA LEU A 464 -28.67 -13.02 15.34
C LEU A 464 -29.05 -14.32 16.08
N LYS A 465 -28.74 -14.45 17.35
CA LYS A 465 -29.09 -15.61 18.20
C LYS A 465 -30.60 -15.89 18.25
N SER A 466 -31.41 -14.84 18.14
CA SER A 466 -32.87 -14.95 18.16
C SER A 466 -33.49 -15.24 16.80
N LEU A 467 -32.82 -14.83 15.70
CA LEU A 467 -33.31 -14.92 14.32
C LEU A 467 -33.10 -16.29 13.67
N TYR A 468 -32.05 -17.02 14.05
CA TYR A 468 -31.68 -18.28 13.43
C TYR A 468 -31.81 -19.48 14.36
N ASN A 469 -32.10 -20.67 13.80
CA ASN A 469 -32.18 -21.92 14.53
C ASN A 469 -30.82 -22.59 14.72
N GLN A 470 -29.92 -22.39 13.79
CA GLN A 470 -28.62 -23.05 13.76
C GLN A 470 -27.48 -22.04 13.92
N ARG A 471 -26.45 -22.46 14.65
CA ARG A 471 -25.21 -21.69 14.87
C ARG A 471 -24.00 -22.60 14.84
N ALA A 472 -22.90 -22.11 14.31
CA ALA A 472 -21.57 -22.72 14.44
C ALA A 472 -20.56 -21.67 14.82
N ASP A 473 -19.77 -21.93 15.86
CA ASP A 473 -18.67 -21.07 16.30
C ASP A 473 -17.35 -21.63 15.76
N ILE A 474 -16.54 -20.79 15.13
CA ILE A 474 -15.21 -21.12 14.59
C ILE A 474 -14.23 -20.02 15.02
N GLY A 475 -13.42 -20.31 16.02
CA GLY A 475 -12.61 -19.30 16.72
C GLY A 475 -13.52 -18.27 17.39
N ASP A 476 -13.26 -16.98 17.17
CA ASP A 476 -14.06 -15.89 17.74
C ASP A 476 -15.21 -15.45 16.81
N CYS A 477 -15.49 -16.22 15.75
CA CYS A 477 -16.52 -15.89 14.77
C CYS A 477 -17.70 -16.87 14.85
N ALA A 478 -18.91 -16.37 14.58
CA ALA A 478 -20.14 -17.16 14.56
C ALA A 478 -20.83 -17.10 13.19
N ILE A 479 -21.34 -18.24 12.76
CA ILE A 479 -22.12 -18.40 11.53
C ILE A 479 -23.53 -18.82 11.95
N PHE A 480 -24.54 -18.14 11.46
CA PHE A 480 -25.94 -18.37 11.75
C PHE A 480 -26.69 -18.72 10.46
N TRP A 481 -27.53 -19.76 10.48
CA TRP A 481 -28.35 -20.18 9.33
C TRP A 481 -29.65 -20.84 9.79
N ASP A 482 -30.49 -21.23 8.86
CA ASP A 482 -31.83 -21.76 9.14
C ASP A 482 -32.69 -20.73 9.86
N LEU A 483 -33.13 -19.73 9.10
CA LEU A 483 -33.93 -18.61 9.61
C LEU A 483 -35.20 -19.11 10.25
N LYS A 484 -35.50 -18.72 11.49
CA LYS A 484 -36.76 -19.02 12.15
C LYS A 484 -37.91 -18.47 11.34
N ALA A 485 -38.99 -19.23 11.22
CA ALA A 485 -40.22 -18.73 10.64
C ALA A 485 -40.67 -17.51 11.44
N VAL A 486 -40.37 -16.32 10.95
CA VAL A 486 -40.95 -15.09 11.49
C VAL A 486 -42.44 -15.23 11.27
N GLY A 487 -43.21 -15.36 12.37
CA GLY A 487 -44.67 -15.48 12.30
C GLY A 487 -45.18 -14.36 11.39
N ARG A 488 -45.67 -14.71 10.21
CA ARG A 488 -46.37 -13.73 9.36
C ARG A 488 -47.45 -13.14 10.23
N PRO A 489 -47.58 -11.84 10.41
CA PRO A 489 -48.75 -11.29 11.03
C PRO A 489 -49.94 -11.87 10.26
N HIS A 490 -50.81 -12.55 10.96
CA HIS A 490 -52.04 -13.08 10.35
C HIS A 490 -52.76 -11.93 9.64
N PRO A 491 -53.26 -12.17 8.41
CA PRO A 491 -53.91 -11.16 7.59
C PRO A 491 -55.13 -10.53 8.29
#